data_ec17cbf72cc48c2d300dd8a078516afb
#
_entry.id   ec17cbf72cc48c2d300dd8a078516afb
#
_cell.length_a   1.000
_cell.length_b   1.000
_cell.length_c   1.000
_cell.angle_alpha   90.00
_cell.angle_beta   90.00
_cell.angle_gamma   90.00
#
_symmetry.space_group_name_H-M   'P 1'
#
loop_
_entity.id
_entity.type
_entity.pdbx_description
1 polymer ?
#
loop_
_entity_poly.entity_id
_entity_poly.type
_entity_poly.pdbx_seq_one_letter_code
_entity_poly.pdbx_strand_id
1 'polypeptide(L)'
;MIGKVNDNFFRQAILPHTGAAAPQLVVGPRMGVDAAVLKLGEEYLAIAEDPIFPGPTTSPDDFGWITVHIGASDVAVMGIKPQFMTYSLLLPPGTPEDYIAELVKSISKYARELGICIAGGHTGFYGAVTVPTIGGITVWGMGREYVTPAGSQVGDAVIITKGVAIEAAALLACELGEKLLAAGVAPELVERARRRLREMSVVAEAGIAVEVGGVHAMHDATEGGVARGLWEVAEASGVGLRIERSRVMLPEDVLAVCSHFDLNPYEVI
;
A
#
# COMPACT_ATOMS: atom_id res chain seq x y z
N MET A 1 0.40 6.51 -19.57
CA MET A 1 -0.35 6.12 -18.37
C MET A 1 0.68 5.74 -17.32
N ILE A 2 0.60 6.29 -16.14
CA ILE A 2 1.49 5.98 -15.00
C ILE A 2 0.64 5.25 -13.96
N GLY A 3 1.19 4.23 -13.29
CA GLY A 3 0.50 3.39 -12.32
C GLY A 3 0.19 1.99 -12.87
N LYS A 4 -0.78 1.28 -12.26
CA LYS A 4 -1.18 -0.08 -12.67
C LYS A 4 -1.62 -0.13 -14.14
N VAL A 5 -1.35 -1.24 -14.80
CA VAL A 5 -1.87 -1.51 -16.16
C VAL A 5 -3.39 -1.54 -16.15
N ASN A 6 -4.03 -1.21 -17.29
CA ASN A 6 -5.49 -1.22 -17.34
C ASN A 6 -6.08 -2.64 -17.18
N ASP A 7 -7.28 -2.70 -16.64
CA ASP A 7 -7.96 -3.94 -16.26
C ASP A 7 -8.13 -4.93 -17.42
N ASN A 8 -8.46 -4.43 -18.61
CA ASN A 8 -8.64 -5.28 -19.78
C ASN A 8 -7.32 -5.95 -20.18
N PHE A 9 -6.22 -5.17 -20.19
CA PHE A 9 -4.89 -5.72 -20.46
C PHE A 9 -4.48 -6.73 -19.39
N PHE A 10 -4.70 -6.42 -18.11
CA PHE A 10 -4.40 -7.34 -17.01
C PHE A 10 -5.16 -8.67 -17.16
N ARG A 11 -6.48 -8.60 -17.40
CA ARG A 11 -7.33 -9.79 -17.58
C ARG A 11 -6.96 -10.63 -18.83
N GLN A 12 -6.55 -9.99 -19.91
CA GLN A 12 -6.29 -10.66 -21.19
C GLN A 12 -4.84 -11.13 -21.36
N ALA A 13 -3.88 -10.36 -20.85
CA ALA A 13 -2.47 -10.58 -21.12
C ALA A 13 -1.64 -11.05 -19.90
N ILE A 14 -2.13 -10.87 -18.68
CA ILE A 14 -1.37 -11.23 -17.46
C ILE A 14 -2.01 -12.41 -16.74
N LEU A 15 -3.29 -12.31 -16.37
CA LEU A 15 -3.97 -13.37 -15.60
C LEU A 15 -3.94 -14.77 -16.23
N PRO A 16 -3.94 -14.95 -17.57
CA PRO A 16 -3.84 -16.28 -18.15
C PRO A 16 -2.46 -16.95 -17.98
N HIS A 17 -1.44 -16.21 -17.55
CA HIS A 17 -0.04 -16.65 -17.49
C HIS A 17 0.50 -16.69 -16.05
N THR A 18 -0.14 -17.47 -15.20
CA THR A 18 0.20 -17.60 -13.76
C THR A 18 1.10 -18.81 -13.43
N GLY A 19 1.69 -19.44 -14.43
CA GLY A 19 2.57 -20.60 -14.23
C GLY A 19 1.82 -21.91 -13.95
N ALA A 20 2.44 -22.81 -13.19
CA ALA A 20 1.87 -24.08 -12.84
C ALA A 20 0.77 -23.94 -11.77
N ALA A 21 -0.31 -24.70 -11.91
CA ALA A 21 -1.33 -24.77 -10.87
C ALA A 21 -0.78 -25.46 -9.61
N ALA A 22 -1.14 -24.92 -8.45
CA ALA A 22 -0.79 -25.47 -7.15
C ALA A 22 -2.04 -25.60 -6.29
N PRO A 23 -2.36 -26.80 -5.76
CA PRO A 23 -3.57 -27.00 -4.96
C PRO A 23 -3.54 -26.24 -3.62
N GLN A 24 -2.36 -25.83 -3.18
CA GLN A 24 -2.17 -24.99 -1.99
C GLN A 24 -2.61 -23.54 -2.20
N LEU A 25 -2.64 -23.03 -3.43
CA LEU A 25 -3.04 -21.65 -3.72
C LEU A 25 -4.57 -21.51 -3.59
N VAL A 26 -5.03 -21.01 -2.46
CA VAL A 26 -6.47 -20.82 -2.16
C VAL A 26 -6.99 -19.45 -2.60
N VAL A 27 -6.11 -18.44 -2.60
CA VAL A 27 -6.37 -17.12 -3.18
C VAL A 27 -5.21 -16.79 -4.11
N GLY A 28 -5.48 -16.81 -5.40
CA GLY A 28 -4.48 -16.50 -6.43
C GLY A 28 -4.64 -15.10 -7.02
N PRO A 29 -3.78 -14.74 -7.99
CA PRO A 29 -3.84 -13.44 -8.66
C PRO A 29 -5.21 -13.18 -9.29
N ARG A 30 -5.82 -12.05 -8.94
CA ARG A 30 -7.07 -11.55 -9.53
C ARG A 30 -7.21 -10.06 -9.23
N MET A 31 -8.15 -9.41 -9.90
CA MET A 31 -8.45 -8.00 -9.65
C MET A 31 -8.92 -7.77 -8.21
N GLY A 32 -8.42 -6.71 -7.58
CA GLY A 32 -8.85 -6.28 -6.24
C GLY A 32 -8.45 -7.24 -5.12
N VAL A 33 -7.36 -7.97 -5.28
CA VAL A 33 -6.79 -8.83 -4.23
C VAL A 33 -5.34 -8.44 -3.99
N ASP A 34 -5.03 -8.03 -2.77
CA ASP A 34 -3.77 -7.41 -2.40
C ASP A 34 -2.64 -8.43 -2.21
N ALA A 35 -2.98 -9.61 -1.70
CA ALA A 35 -2.00 -10.66 -1.49
C ALA A 35 -2.53 -12.04 -1.89
N ALA A 36 -1.64 -12.92 -2.32
CA ALA A 36 -1.96 -14.33 -2.52
C ALA A 36 -2.05 -15.05 -1.16
N VAL A 37 -2.92 -16.08 -1.08
CA VAL A 37 -3.01 -16.95 0.10
C VAL A 37 -2.78 -18.40 -0.27
N LEU A 38 -1.84 -19.05 0.42
CA LEU A 38 -1.55 -20.47 0.31
C LEU A 38 -1.96 -21.21 1.58
N LYS A 39 -2.56 -22.39 1.44
CA LYS A 39 -2.82 -23.29 2.56
C LYS A 39 -1.62 -24.21 2.77
N LEU A 40 -1.02 -24.15 3.96
CA LEU A 40 0.15 -24.93 4.35
C LEU A 40 -0.18 -25.73 5.64
N GLY A 41 -0.65 -26.96 5.47
CA GLY A 41 -1.17 -27.75 6.61
C GLY A 41 -2.42 -27.12 7.23
N GLU A 42 -2.35 -26.76 8.50
CA GLU A 42 -3.46 -26.13 9.25
C GLU A 42 -3.39 -24.59 9.22
N GLU A 43 -2.40 -24.02 8.55
CA GLU A 43 -2.18 -22.59 8.48
C GLU A 43 -2.31 -22.05 7.06
N TYR A 44 -2.51 -20.74 6.95
CA TYR A 44 -2.54 -19.98 5.72
C TYR A 44 -1.34 -19.02 5.72
N LEU A 45 -0.66 -18.95 4.59
CA LEU A 45 0.40 -17.98 4.33
C LEU A 45 -0.16 -16.94 3.37
N ALA A 46 -0.22 -15.67 3.80
CA ALA A 46 -0.44 -14.53 2.91
C ALA A 46 0.90 -13.99 2.44
N ILE A 47 1.02 -13.66 1.14
CA ILE A 47 2.24 -13.14 0.52
C ILE A 47 1.90 -12.05 -0.50
N ALA A 48 2.56 -10.90 -0.38
CA ALA A 48 2.44 -9.76 -1.26
C ALA A 48 3.81 -9.33 -1.82
N GLU A 49 3.80 -8.70 -2.97
CA GLU A 49 4.98 -8.15 -3.64
C GLU A 49 4.66 -6.74 -4.17
N ASP A 50 5.48 -5.75 -3.78
CA ASP A 50 5.34 -4.37 -4.20
C ASP A 50 6.63 -3.79 -4.77
N PRO A 51 6.54 -2.90 -5.78
CA PRO A 51 7.67 -2.10 -6.20
C PRO A 51 7.98 -1.04 -5.15
N ILE A 52 9.28 -0.75 -4.94
CA ILE A 52 9.74 0.32 -4.06
C ILE A 52 10.61 1.32 -4.83
N PHE A 53 10.30 2.59 -4.69
CA PHE A 53 11.07 3.70 -5.24
C PHE A 53 10.78 4.99 -4.48
N PRO A 54 11.79 5.84 -4.20
CA PRO A 54 11.57 7.12 -3.52
C PRO A 54 11.14 8.19 -4.52
N GLY A 55 10.46 9.22 -4.02
CA GLY A 55 10.35 10.49 -4.73
C GLY A 55 11.68 11.25 -4.73
N PRO A 56 11.78 12.34 -5.54
CA PRO A 56 13.02 13.11 -5.67
C PRO A 56 13.56 13.71 -4.37
N THR A 57 12.69 14.02 -3.41
CA THR A 57 13.06 14.65 -2.13
C THR A 57 12.82 13.73 -0.92
N THR A 58 12.40 12.50 -1.15
CA THR A 58 12.14 11.54 -0.07
C THR A 58 13.43 11.20 0.69
N SER A 59 13.42 11.40 1.99
CA SER A 59 14.56 11.06 2.85
C SER A 59 14.76 9.54 2.95
N PRO A 60 15.98 9.05 3.26
CA PRO A 60 16.21 7.63 3.51
C PRO A 60 15.33 7.07 4.65
N ASP A 61 15.00 7.89 5.66
CA ASP A 61 14.12 7.48 6.77
C ASP A 61 12.67 7.32 6.30
N ASP A 62 12.14 8.27 5.53
CA ASP A 62 10.80 8.18 4.97
C ASP A 62 10.68 7.03 3.96
N PHE A 63 11.69 6.89 3.09
CA PHE A 63 11.70 5.79 2.13
C PHE A 63 11.78 4.42 2.82
N GLY A 64 12.58 4.30 3.88
CA GLY A 64 12.63 3.08 4.68
C GLY A 64 11.29 2.75 5.34
N TRP A 65 10.59 3.76 5.84
CA TRP A 65 9.25 3.60 6.42
C TRP A 65 8.23 3.18 5.36
N ILE A 66 8.15 3.90 4.25
CA ILE A 66 7.26 3.58 3.12
C ILE A 66 7.48 2.14 2.66
N THR A 67 8.76 1.77 2.41
CA THR A 67 9.12 0.43 1.95
C THR A 67 8.53 -0.66 2.82
N VAL A 68 8.62 -0.54 4.15
CA VAL A 68 8.11 -1.58 5.06
C VAL A 68 6.59 -1.58 5.10
N HIS A 69 5.96 -0.41 5.14
CA HIS A 69 4.53 -0.29 5.42
C HIS A 69 3.65 -0.59 4.20
N ILE A 70 4.10 -0.33 2.95
CA ILE A 70 3.29 -0.68 1.78
C ILE A 70 3.07 -2.20 1.70
N GLY A 71 4.11 -3.01 1.63
CA GLY A 71 3.96 -4.47 1.54
C GLY A 71 3.40 -5.10 2.82
N ALA A 72 3.62 -4.49 3.99
CA ALA A 72 3.01 -4.95 5.23
C ALA A 72 1.49 -4.71 5.25
N SER A 73 1.01 -3.62 4.65
CA SER A 73 -0.42 -3.30 4.53
C SER A 73 -1.16 -4.36 3.73
N ASP A 74 -0.64 -4.78 2.58
CA ASP A 74 -1.23 -5.83 1.74
C ASP A 74 -1.45 -7.15 2.49
N VAL A 75 -0.46 -7.57 3.27
CA VAL A 75 -0.56 -8.79 4.08
C VAL A 75 -1.54 -8.60 5.25
N ALA A 76 -1.53 -7.42 5.87
CA ALA A 76 -2.39 -7.12 7.01
C ALA A 76 -3.88 -7.10 6.62
N VAL A 77 -4.24 -6.56 5.46
CA VAL A 77 -5.65 -6.57 4.99
C VAL A 77 -6.15 -7.95 4.58
N MET A 78 -5.24 -8.93 4.46
CA MET A 78 -5.65 -10.34 4.37
C MET A 78 -5.98 -10.96 5.75
N GLY A 79 -6.02 -10.17 6.81
CA GLY A 79 -6.30 -10.64 8.17
C GLY A 79 -5.15 -11.42 8.81
N ILE A 80 -3.96 -11.36 8.21
CA ILE A 80 -2.76 -12.07 8.66
C ILE A 80 -1.70 -11.04 9.05
N LYS A 81 -1.12 -11.22 10.24
CA LYS A 81 -0.04 -10.34 10.69
C LYS A 81 1.19 -10.52 9.81
N PRO A 82 1.79 -9.45 9.26
CA PRO A 82 3.08 -9.50 8.57
C PRO A 82 4.18 -9.98 9.55
N GLN A 83 4.99 -10.95 9.14
CA GLN A 83 6.01 -11.56 10.01
C GLN A 83 7.40 -11.56 9.39
N PHE A 84 7.48 -11.67 8.08
CA PHE A 84 8.73 -11.80 7.34
C PHE A 84 8.72 -10.91 6.10
N MET A 85 9.90 -10.49 5.69
CA MET A 85 10.07 -9.76 4.45
C MET A 85 11.43 -10.06 3.80
N THR A 86 11.48 -9.89 2.49
CA THR A 86 12.72 -9.68 1.73
C THR A 86 12.57 -8.41 0.91
N TYR A 87 13.68 -7.77 0.54
CA TYR A 87 13.65 -6.63 -0.37
C TYR A 87 14.86 -6.61 -1.30
N SER A 88 14.69 -5.96 -2.44
CA SER A 88 15.79 -5.69 -3.38
C SER A 88 15.99 -4.18 -3.52
N LEU A 89 17.26 -3.75 -3.47
CA LEU A 89 17.68 -2.38 -3.79
C LEU A 89 18.56 -2.41 -5.02
N LEU A 90 18.08 -1.87 -6.12
CA LEU A 90 18.79 -1.71 -7.37
C LEU A 90 19.24 -0.24 -7.46
N LEU A 91 20.52 -0.01 -7.26
CA LEU A 91 21.12 1.29 -7.08
C LEU A 91 21.86 1.73 -8.36
N PRO A 92 21.81 3.01 -8.74
CA PRO A 92 22.68 3.52 -9.78
C PRO A 92 24.15 3.49 -9.33
N PRO A 93 25.10 3.27 -10.27
CA PRO A 93 26.52 3.38 -9.94
C PRO A 93 26.86 4.74 -9.33
N GLY A 94 27.63 4.72 -8.25
CA GLY A 94 28.04 5.95 -7.54
C GLY A 94 27.07 6.42 -6.46
N THR A 95 26.01 5.67 -6.15
CA THR A 95 25.18 5.95 -4.96
C THR A 95 26.07 5.96 -3.71
N PRO A 96 26.00 7.01 -2.86
CA PRO A 96 26.84 7.12 -1.66
C PRO A 96 26.56 5.97 -0.67
N GLU A 97 27.63 5.42 -0.07
CA GLU A 97 27.51 4.33 0.91
C GLU A 97 26.75 4.74 2.17
N ASP A 98 26.90 5.98 2.60
CA ASP A 98 26.18 6.55 3.76
C ASP A 98 24.67 6.62 3.52
N TYR A 99 24.23 6.99 2.30
CA TYR A 99 22.82 6.94 1.92
C TYR A 99 22.27 5.51 2.02
N ILE A 100 23.01 4.53 1.49
CA ILE A 100 22.61 3.12 1.54
C ILE A 100 22.53 2.64 2.99
N ALA A 101 23.52 2.96 3.80
CA ALA A 101 23.59 2.57 5.21
C ALA A 101 22.40 3.17 6.01
N GLU A 102 22.07 4.43 5.77
CA GLU A 102 20.93 5.09 6.40
C GLU A 102 19.61 4.44 5.99
N LEU A 103 19.40 4.21 4.69
CA LEU A 103 18.20 3.56 4.17
C LEU A 103 17.99 2.16 4.77
N VAL A 104 19.02 1.32 4.74
CA VAL A 104 18.93 -0.05 5.28
C VAL A 104 18.70 -0.04 6.80
N LYS A 105 19.30 0.91 7.51
CA LYS A 105 19.06 1.12 8.94
C LYS A 105 17.59 1.50 9.20
N SER A 106 17.02 2.38 8.39
CA SER A 106 15.61 2.80 8.47
C SER A 106 14.67 1.64 8.18
N ILE A 107 14.89 0.88 7.09
CA ILE A 107 14.10 -0.33 6.78
C ILE A 107 14.14 -1.29 7.99
N SER A 108 15.33 -1.56 8.55
CA SER A 108 15.47 -2.43 9.72
C SER A 108 14.76 -1.91 10.97
N LYS A 109 14.77 -0.60 11.20
CA LYS A 109 14.06 0.05 12.31
C LYS A 109 12.56 -0.20 12.20
N TYR A 110 11.97 0.12 11.08
CA TYR A 110 10.52 0.04 10.87
C TYR A 110 10.01 -1.40 10.77
N ALA A 111 10.78 -2.31 10.16
CA ALA A 111 10.48 -3.74 10.21
C ALA A 111 10.42 -4.25 11.66
N ARG A 112 11.38 -3.84 12.50
CA ARG A 112 11.41 -4.20 13.92
C ARG A 112 10.22 -3.64 14.70
N GLU A 113 9.81 -2.40 14.43
CA GLU A 113 8.64 -1.78 15.06
C GLU A 113 7.35 -2.56 14.79
N LEU A 114 7.19 -3.13 13.59
CA LEU A 114 6.08 -4.02 13.25
C LEU A 114 6.28 -5.48 13.67
N GLY A 115 7.47 -5.83 14.20
CA GLY A 115 7.83 -7.21 14.54
C GLY A 115 8.09 -8.09 13.32
N ILE A 116 8.49 -7.50 12.18
CA ILE A 116 8.82 -8.18 10.94
C ILE A 116 10.30 -8.56 10.91
N CYS A 117 10.61 -9.82 10.60
CA CYS A 117 11.96 -10.30 10.36
C CYS A 117 12.36 -10.11 8.91
N ILE A 118 13.50 -9.46 8.66
CA ILE A 118 14.11 -9.40 7.33
C ILE A 118 14.82 -10.73 7.07
N ALA A 119 14.24 -11.55 6.21
CA ALA A 119 14.70 -12.91 5.93
C ALA A 119 15.80 -12.99 4.85
N GLY A 120 15.98 -11.91 4.09
CA GLY A 120 16.96 -11.83 3.01
C GLY A 120 16.73 -10.66 2.08
N GLY A 121 17.28 -10.74 0.90
CA GLY A 121 17.12 -9.71 -0.14
C GLY A 121 18.32 -9.60 -1.07
N HIS A 122 18.36 -8.53 -1.84
CA HIS A 122 19.45 -8.23 -2.75
C HIS A 122 19.76 -6.73 -2.75
N THR A 123 21.03 -6.36 -2.73
CA THR A 123 21.47 -4.96 -2.88
C THR A 123 22.66 -4.90 -3.82
N GLY A 124 22.58 -4.06 -4.85
CA GLY A 124 23.67 -3.98 -5.82
C GLY A 124 23.57 -2.76 -6.74
N PHE A 125 24.69 -2.46 -7.41
CA PHE A 125 24.80 -1.35 -8.36
C PHE A 125 24.58 -1.84 -9.78
N TYR A 126 23.70 -1.14 -10.51
CA TYR A 126 23.31 -1.51 -11.86
C TYR A 126 23.28 -0.30 -12.79
N GLY A 127 24.03 -0.36 -13.89
CA GLY A 127 24.12 0.73 -14.86
C GLY A 127 22.81 1.02 -15.60
N ALA A 128 21.84 0.12 -15.54
CA ALA A 128 20.50 0.34 -16.09
C ALA A 128 19.60 1.23 -15.19
N VAL A 129 19.98 1.42 -13.92
CA VAL A 129 19.24 2.24 -12.97
C VAL A 129 19.73 3.67 -13.06
N THR A 130 18.83 4.59 -13.41
CA THR A 130 19.12 6.03 -13.65
C THR A 130 18.37 6.96 -12.70
N VAL A 131 17.58 6.42 -11.80
CA VAL A 131 16.82 7.12 -10.73
C VAL A 131 17.44 6.81 -9.37
N PRO A 132 17.08 7.52 -8.28
CA PRO A 132 17.74 7.36 -6.97
C PRO A 132 17.88 5.91 -6.50
N THR A 133 16.85 5.11 -6.65
CA THR A 133 16.86 3.65 -6.53
C THR A 133 15.51 3.10 -6.98
N ILE A 134 15.47 1.87 -7.39
CA ILE A 134 14.24 1.09 -7.57
C ILE A 134 14.44 -0.29 -6.96
N GLY A 135 13.37 -0.97 -6.65
CA GLY A 135 13.44 -2.31 -6.12
C GLY A 135 12.09 -2.95 -5.96
N GLY A 136 12.03 -3.94 -5.11
CA GLY A 136 10.80 -4.62 -4.73
C GLY A 136 10.90 -5.10 -3.30
N ILE A 137 9.75 -5.30 -2.69
CA ILE A 137 9.60 -5.89 -1.37
C ILE A 137 8.60 -7.03 -1.44
N THR A 138 8.98 -8.17 -0.91
CA THR A 138 8.05 -9.28 -0.64
C THR A 138 7.80 -9.35 0.84
N VAL A 139 6.55 -9.30 1.26
CA VAL A 139 6.14 -9.48 2.66
C VAL A 139 5.24 -10.69 2.79
N TRP A 140 5.39 -11.46 3.86
CA TRP A 140 4.49 -12.57 4.15
C TRP A 140 4.28 -12.78 5.64
N GLY A 141 3.21 -13.46 5.96
CA GLY A 141 2.88 -13.90 7.29
C GLY A 141 2.06 -15.18 7.28
N MET A 142 1.94 -15.82 8.42
CA MET A 142 1.16 -17.05 8.61
C MET A 142 0.10 -16.84 9.68
N GLY A 143 -1.08 -17.43 9.46
CA GLY A 143 -2.21 -17.37 10.37
C GLY A 143 -3.13 -18.58 10.19
N ARG A 144 -4.03 -18.78 11.15
CA ARG A 144 -5.02 -19.88 11.08
C ARG A 144 -6.27 -19.53 10.29
N GLU A 145 -6.51 -18.26 10.11
CA GLU A 145 -7.65 -17.69 9.38
C GLU A 145 -7.14 -16.57 8.49
N TYR A 146 -7.93 -16.20 7.50
CA TYR A 146 -7.65 -15.07 6.63
C TYR A 146 -8.95 -14.38 6.20
N VAL A 147 -8.84 -13.13 5.81
CA VAL A 147 -9.89 -12.32 5.19
C VAL A 147 -9.47 -11.99 3.77
N THR A 148 -10.42 -11.73 2.90
CA THR A 148 -10.12 -11.26 1.53
C THR A 148 -11.07 -10.13 1.15
N PRO A 149 -10.77 -9.32 0.14
CA PRO A 149 -11.73 -8.36 -0.42
C PRO A 149 -13.03 -9.00 -0.93
N ALA A 150 -13.05 -10.32 -1.14
CA ALA A 150 -14.17 -11.07 -1.71
C ALA A 150 -15.20 -11.60 -0.68
N GLY A 151 -15.09 -11.20 0.58
CA GLY A 151 -15.93 -11.74 1.64
C GLY A 151 -17.15 -10.90 2.02
N SER A 152 -17.36 -9.71 1.43
CA SER A 152 -18.45 -8.80 1.80
C SER A 152 -19.83 -9.40 1.59
N GLN A 153 -20.75 -9.12 2.51
CA GLN A 153 -22.11 -9.65 2.53
C GLN A 153 -23.15 -8.52 2.50
N VAL A 154 -24.34 -8.84 2.01
CA VAL A 154 -25.47 -7.90 2.07
C VAL A 154 -25.82 -7.58 3.53
N GLY A 155 -25.84 -6.31 3.88
CA GLY A 155 -26.07 -5.84 5.25
C GLY A 155 -24.82 -5.40 5.99
N ASP A 156 -23.63 -5.64 5.44
CA ASP A 156 -22.38 -5.16 6.02
C ASP A 156 -22.29 -3.62 6.02
N ALA A 157 -21.65 -3.10 7.03
CA ALA A 157 -21.27 -1.69 7.09
C ALA A 157 -19.90 -1.49 6.43
N VAL A 158 -19.77 -0.46 5.60
CA VAL A 158 -18.50 -0.03 5.02
C VAL A 158 -17.82 0.95 5.98
N ILE A 159 -16.60 0.64 6.38
CA ILE A 159 -15.77 1.48 7.25
C ILE A 159 -14.55 1.94 6.46
N ILE A 160 -14.30 3.25 6.41
CA ILE A 160 -13.11 3.88 5.83
C ILE A 160 -12.32 4.47 6.98
N THR A 161 -11.10 4.01 7.18
CA THR A 161 -10.21 4.50 8.24
C THR A 161 -9.49 5.78 7.79
N LYS A 162 -9.20 6.70 8.75
CA LYS A 162 -8.38 7.92 8.59
C LYS A 162 -8.86 8.94 7.55
N GLY A 163 -9.55 8.54 6.53
CA GLY A 163 -10.02 9.40 5.45
C GLY A 163 -9.48 8.99 4.07
N VAL A 164 -9.78 9.80 3.07
CA VAL A 164 -9.42 9.53 1.66
C VAL A 164 -8.23 10.35 1.20
N ALA A 165 -7.52 9.90 0.17
CA ALA A 165 -6.38 10.58 -0.47
C ALA A 165 -5.24 10.95 0.48
N ILE A 166 -5.04 10.18 1.55
CA ILE A 166 -4.05 10.45 2.59
C ILE A 166 -2.63 10.42 2.02
N GLU A 167 -2.32 9.40 1.25
CA GLU A 167 -1.00 9.19 0.67
C GLU A 167 -0.68 10.23 -0.41
N ALA A 168 -1.58 10.46 -1.36
CA ALA A 168 -1.38 11.46 -2.40
C ALA A 168 -1.15 12.86 -1.80
N ALA A 169 -1.97 13.25 -0.81
CA ALA A 169 -1.80 14.55 -0.16
C ALA A 169 -0.46 14.65 0.57
N ALA A 170 -0.05 13.60 1.28
CA ALA A 170 1.20 13.58 2.01
C ALA A 170 2.40 13.64 1.06
N LEU A 171 2.46 12.80 0.04
CA LEU A 171 3.55 12.79 -0.94
C LEU A 171 3.65 14.11 -1.69
N LEU A 172 2.53 14.68 -2.16
CA LEU A 172 2.51 15.97 -2.83
C LEU A 172 2.94 17.12 -1.90
N ALA A 173 2.55 17.10 -0.64
CA ALA A 173 2.98 18.10 0.33
C ALA A 173 4.46 17.96 0.67
N CYS A 174 5.01 16.76 0.71
CA CYS A 174 6.44 16.53 0.90
C CYS A 174 7.24 17.00 -0.31
N GLU A 175 6.87 16.58 -1.52
CA GLU A 175 7.62 16.83 -2.74
C GLU A 175 7.42 18.25 -3.30
N LEU A 176 6.23 18.82 -3.18
CA LEU A 176 5.82 20.07 -3.81
C LEU A 176 5.31 21.12 -2.81
N GLY A 177 5.65 20.98 -1.54
CA GLY A 177 5.19 21.89 -0.48
C GLY A 177 5.49 23.36 -0.73
N GLU A 178 6.65 23.68 -1.30
CA GLU A 178 7.01 25.08 -1.67
C GLU A 178 6.08 25.64 -2.77
N LYS A 179 5.61 24.82 -3.69
CA LYS A 179 4.62 25.24 -4.68
C LYS A 179 3.26 25.50 -4.04
N LEU A 180 2.85 24.69 -3.09
CA LEU A 180 1.61 24.89 -2.32
C LEU A 180 1.66 26.21 -1.55
N LEU A 181 2.78 26.47 -0.85
CA LEU A 181 2.99 27.73 -0.10
C LEU A 181 2.98 28.94 -1.03
N ALA A 182 3.70 28.87 -2.16
CA ALA A 182 3.74 29.95 -3.15
C ALA A 182 2.37 30.23 -3.79
N ALA A 183 1.49 29.23 -3.84
CA ALA A 183 0.12 29.35 -4.33
C ALA A 183 -0.87 29.85 -3.26
N GLY A 184 -0.41 30.12 -2.03
CA GLY A 184 -1.23 30.66 -0.95
C GLY A 184 -1.96 29.62 -0.12
N VAL A 185 -1.62 28.34 -0.24
CA VAL A 185 -2.12 27.30 0.70
C VAL A 185 -1.53 27.60 2.07
N ALA A 186 -2.36 27.60 3.10
CA ALA A 186 -1.95 27.93 4.45
C ALA A 186 -0.82 26.97 4.94
N PRO A 187 0.28 27.50 5.54
CA PRO A 187 1.41 26.68 5.96
C PRO A 187 1.02 25.54 6.91
N GLU A 188 0.02 25.77 7.76
CA GLU A 188 -0.48 24.78 8.71
C GLU A 188 -1.14 23.58 8.00
N LEU A 189 -1.80 23.83 6.85
CA LEU A 189 -2.40 22.78 6.04
C LEU A 189 -1.32 21.96 5.32
N VAL A 190 -0.32 22.62 4.75
CA VAL A 190 0.82 21.94 4.10
C VAL A 190 1.54 21.05 5.10
N GLU A 191 1.81 21.56 6.29
CA GLU A 191 2.52 20.81 7.34
C GLU A 191 1.68 19.66 7.92
N ARG A 192 0.34 19.83 8.02
CA ARG A 192 -0.57 18.72 8.38
C ARG A 192 -0.54 17.64 7.33
N ALA A 193 -0.64 18.00 6.05
CA ALA A 193 -0.59 17.04 4.95
C ALA A 193 0.72 16.26 4.93
N ARG A 194 1.89 16.92 5.13
CA ARG A 194 3.19 16.23 5.26
C ARG A 194 3.19 15.15 6.35
N ARG A 195 2.64 15.48 7.53
CA ARG A 195 2.60 14.55 8.66
C ARG A 195 1.75 13.31 8.40
N ARG A 196 0.79 13.38 7.45
CA ARG A 196 -0.03 12.23 7.06
C ARG A 196 0.75 11.10 6.39
N LEU A 197 2.01 11.33 6.00
CA LEU A 197 2.85 10.27 5.44
C LEU A 197 2.87 9.02 6.33
N ARG A 198 2.85 9.20 7.64
CA ARG A 198 2.82 8.10 8.62
C ARG A 198 1.42 7.47 8.81
N GLU A 199 0.37 8.09 8.24
CA GLU A 199 -1.01 7.59 8.30
C GLU A 199 -1.37 6.68 7.11
N MET A 200 -0.54 6.58 6.06
CA MET A 200 -0.81 5.73 4.90
C MET A 200 -0.85 4.22 5.25
N SER A 201 -0.10 3.78 6.24
CA SER A 201 -0.12 2.39 6.72
C SER A 201 -1.47 1.99 7.29
N VAL A 202 -1.97 0.81 6.93
CA VAL A 202 -3.23 0.24 7.47
C VAL A 202 -2.99 -0.99 8.36
N VAL A 203 -1.73 -1.29 8.68
CA VAL A 203 -1.36 -2.49 9.48
C VAL A 203 -2.03 -2.49 10.84
N ALA A 204 -2.05 -1.35 11.54
CA ALA A 204 -2.66 -1.25 12.87
C ALA A 204 -4.18 -1.41 12.82
N GLU A 205 -4.83 -0.75 11.86
CA GLU A 205 -6.28 -0.79 11.67
C GLU A 205 -6.75 -2.20 11.29
N ALA A 206 -6.04 -2.86 10.39
CA ALA A 206 -6.34 -4.24 9.99
C ALA A 206 -6.18 -5.20 11.20
N GLY A 207 -5.12 -5.04 11.99
CA GLY A 207 -4.92 -5.81 13.22
C GLY A 207 -6.06 -5.63 14.23
N ILE A 208 -6.46 -4.39 14.51
CA ILE A 208 -7.58 -4.06 15.40
C ILE A 208 -8.89 -4.66 14.86
N ALA A 209 -9.13 -4.55 13.55
CA ALA A 209 -10.33 -5.09 12.93
C ALA A 209 -10.44 -6.61 13.12
N VAL A 210 -9.33 -7.33 12.94
CA VAL A 210 -9.26 -8.79 13.19
C VAL A 210 -9.52 -9.11 14.67
N GLU A 211 -8.92 -8.38 15.60
CA GLU A 211 -9.10 -8.59 17.03
C GLU A 211 -10.55 -8.35 17.50
N VAL A 212 -11.19 -7.33 16.97
CA VAL A 212 -12.61 -7.04 17.25
C VAL A 212 -13.53 -8.12 16.67
N GLY A 213 -13.15 -8.66 15.52
CA GLY A 213 -13.91 -9.70 14.82
C GLY A 213 -15.11 -9.19 14.03
N GLY A 214 -15.80 -10.09 13.34
CA GLY A 214 -16.95 -9.75 12.50
C GLY A 214 -16.58 -9.04 11.20
N VAL A 215 -15.33 -9.11 10.78
CA VAL A 215 -14.84 -8.53 9.54
C VAL A 215 -14.99 -9.55 8.42
N HIS A 216 -15.77 -9.22 7.40
CA HIS A 216 -16.01 -10.09 6.25
C HIS A 216 -15.05 -9.81 5.10
N ALA A 217 -14.64 -8.54 4.91
CA ALA A 217 -13.68 -8.14 3.88
C ALA A 217 -12.83 -6.96 4.36
N MET A 218 -11.59 -6.90 3.88
CA MET A 218 -10.71 -5.75 4.01
C MET A 218 -9.98 -5.51 2.69
N HIS A 219 -9.58 -4.28 2.45
CA HIS A 219 -8.81 -3.86 1.29
C HIS A 219 -8.13 -2.54 1.61
N ASP A 220 -6.89 -2.34 1.19
CA ASP A 220 -6.25 -1.03 1.19
C ASP A 220 -6.53 -0.30 -0.13
N ALA A 221 -6.97 0.93 -0.03
CA ALA A 221 -7.29 1.72 -1.22
C ALA A 221 -6.00 2.33 -1.78
N THR A 222 -5.51 1.80 -2.88
CA THR A 222 -4.30 2.24 -3.59
C THR A 222 -4.65 3.02 -4.88
N GLU A 223 -4.07 2.70 -6.04
CA GLU A 223 -4.30 3.47 -7.27
C GLU A 223 -5.78 3.48 -7.69
N GLY A 224 -6.28 4.69 -7.92
CA GLY A 224 -7.71 4.94 -8.15
C GLY A 224 -8.49 5.27 -6.89
N GLY A 225 -7.80 5.33 -5.74
CA GLY A 225 -8.30 5.80 -4.47
C GLY A 225 -9.46 4.96 -3.91
N VAL A 226 -10.18 5.55 -2.96
CA VAL A 226 -11.30 4.88 -2.30
C VAL A 226 -12.40 4.46 -3.28
N ALA A 227 -12.61 5.21 -4.38
CA ALA A 227 -13.60 4.84 -5.38
C ALA A 227 -13.25 3.51 -6.05
N ARG A 228 -11.98 3.32 -6.36
CA ARG A 228 -11.47 2.07 -6.94
C ARG A 228 -11.51 0.93 -5.91
N GLY A 229 -11.01 1.13 -4.70
CA GLY A 229 -11.02 0.10 -3.65
C GLY A 229 -12.43 -0.39 -3.32
N LEU A 230 -13.42 0.51 -3.23
CA LEU A 230 -14.81 0.15 -3.06
C LEU A 230 -15.37 -0.67 -4.23
N TRP A 231 -15.01 -0.30 -5.46
CA TRP A 231 -15.41 -1.06 -6.64
C TRP A 231 -14.79 -2.45 -6.63
N GLU A 232 -13.51 -2.58 -6.28
CA GLU A 232 -12.78 -3.84 -6.21
C GLU A 232 -13.39 -4.80 -5.18
N VAL A 233 -13.73 -4.31 -4.00
CA VAL A 233 -14.45 -5.10 -2.97
C VAL A 233 -15.81 -5.54 -3.47
N ALA A 234 -16.58 -4.66 -4.11
CA ALA A 234 -17.90 -4.98 -4.65
C ALA A 234 -17.83 -6.04 -5.74
N GLU A 235 -16.91 -5.88 -6.70
CA GLU A 235 -16.66 -6.81 -7.80
C GLU A 235 -16.21 -8.19 -7.29
N ALA A 236 -15.23 -8.19 -6.37
CA ALA A 236 -14.69 -9.43 -5.80
C ALA A 236 -15.72 -10.22 -4.99
N SER A 237 -16.63 -9.52 -4.29
CA SER A 237 -17.67 -10.11 -3.45
C SER A 237 -18.99 -10.39 -4.22
N GLY A 238 -19.16 -9.87 -5.43
CA GLY A 238 -20.40 -9.96 -6.20
C GLY A 238 -21.58 -9.22 -5.55
N VAL A 239 -21.33 -8.11 -4.86
CA VAL A 239 -22.32 -7.29 -4.16
C VAL A 239 -22.33 -5.85 -4.67
N GLY A 240 -23.44 -5.14 -4.43
CA GLY A 240 -23.51 -3.69 -4.64
C GLY A 240 -23.22 -2.92 -3.36
N LEU A 241 -22.50 -1.79 -3.47
CA LEU A 241 -22.25 -0.88 -2.35
C LEU A 241 -23.07 0.40 -2.50
N ARG A 242 -23.61 0.89 -1.37
CA ARG A 242 -24.26 2.20 -1.29
C ARG A 242 -23.44 3.09 -0.39
N ILE A 243 -22.80 4.10 -0.97
CA ILE A 243 -21.94 5.05 -0.26
C ILE A 243 -22.60 6.42 -0.20
N GLU A 244 -22.68 6.97 1.00
CA GLU A 244 -23.11 8.35 1.24
C GLU A 244 -21.87 9.26 1.28
N ARG A 245 -21.61 9.98 0.19
CA ARG A 245 -20.42 10.82 0.04
C ARG A 245 -20.21 11.79 1.20
N SER A 246 -21.28 12.35 1.76
CA SER A 246 -21.21 13.27 2.90
C SER A 246 -20.70 12.65 4.20
N ARG A 247 -20.67 11.31 4.27
CA ARG A 247 -20.15 10.56 5.42
C ARG A 247 -18.72 10.10 5.23
N VAL A 248 -18.16 10.26 4.01
CA VAL A 248 -16.75 9.92 3.74
C VAL A 248 -15.88 11.06 4.28
N MET A 249 -14.97 10.73 5.20
CA MET A 249 -14.08 11.72 5.80
C MET A 249 -13.07 12.23 4.76
N LEU A 250 -13.11 13.52 4.50
CA LEU A 250 -12.15 14.23 3.67
C LEU A 250 -11.51 15.34 4.53
N PRO A 251 -10.29 15.14 5.03
CA PRO A 251 -9.60 16.14 5.85
C PRO A 251 -9.35 17.43 5.06
N GLU A 252 -9.40 18.57 5.77
CA GLU A 252 -9.23 19.91 5.17
C GLU A 252 -7.88 20.09 4.48
N ASP A 253 -6.81 19.60 5.07
CA ASP A 253 -5.46 19.63 4.51
C ASP A 253 -5.34 18.78 3.25
N VAL A 254 -5.97 17.60 3.22
CA VAL A 254 -6.07 16.76 2.02
C VAL A 254 -6.84 17.47 0.92
N LEU A 255 -8.01 18.07 1.26
CA LEU A 255 -8.80 18.83 0.29
C LEU A 255 -8.01 20.01 -0.27
N ALA A 256 -7.26 20.73 0.56
CA ALA A 256 -6.46 21.87 0.10
C ALA A 256 -5.38 21.46 -0.91
N VAL A 257 -4.66 20.36 -0.64
CA VAL A 257 -3.64 19.82 -1.55
C VAL A 257 -4.28 19.33 -2.84
N CYS A 258 -5.31 18.48 -2.77
CA CYS A 258 -5.98 17.94 -3.95
C CYS A 258 -6.58 19.05 -4.82
N SER A 259 -7.21 20.06 -4.22
CA SER A 259 -7.80 21.20 -4.95
C SER A 259 -6.75 22.02 -5.70
N HIS A 260 -5.57 22.22 -5.11
CA HIS A 260 -4.49 22.95 -5.77
C HIS A 260 -4.00 22.25 -7.05
N PHE A 261 -3.94 20.92 -7.04
CA PHE A 261 -3.49 20.13 -8.18
C PHE A 261 -4.62 19.61 -9.08
N ASP A 262 -5.85 20.10 -8.89
CA ASP A 262 -7.06 19.67 -9.64
C ASP A 262 -7.26 18.15 -9.60
N LEU A 263 -7.06 17.53 -8.43
CA LEU A 263 -7.21 16.11 -8.20
C LEU A 263 -8.55 15.80 -7.54
N ASN A 264 -9.20 14.73 -8.00
CA ASN A 264 -10.37 14.20 -7.31
C ASN A 264 -9.91 13.34 -6.10
N PRO A 265 -10.17 13.78 -4.85
CA PRO A 265 -9.69 13.07 -3.66
C PRO A 265 -10.29 11.67 -3.47
N TYR A 266 -11.32 11.31 -4.21
CA TYR A 266 -11.90 9.96 -4.15
C TYR A 266 -11.27 8.99 -5.15
N GLU A 267 -10.46 9.49 -6.11
CA GLU A 267 -9.84 8.72 -7.19
C GLU A 267 -8.31 8.70 -7.12
N VAL A 268 -7.72 9.35 -6.11
CA VAL A 268 -6.28 9.32 -5.82
C VAL A 268 -6.02 8.61 -4.49
N ILE A 269 -4.84 7.98 -4.42
CA ILE A 269 -4.40 7.15 -3.29
C ILE A 269 -4.32 7.94 -1.98
#